data_c846f7f44f098f30dd3b8c5c79cdf673
#
_entry.id   c846f7f44f098f30dd3b8c5c79cdf673
#
_cell.length_a   1.000
_cell.length_b   1.000
_cell.length_c   1.000
_cell.angle_alpha   90.00
_cell.angle_beta   90.00
_cell.angle_gamma   90.00
#
_symmetry.space_group_name_H-M   'P 1'
#
loop_
_entity.id
_entity.type
_entity.pdbx_description
1 polymer ?
#
loop_
_entity_poly.entity_id
_entity_poly.type
_entity_poly.pdbx_seq_one_letter_code
_entity_poly.pdbx_strand_id
1 'polypeptide(L)'
;TEHMFFEAEKIVAMREMILSQDAEGRKKALAKLLPYQQKDFYGIFKAMDGCPVNVRLLDPPLHEFVPHDLKGQEEMAKAMGVTVEYIRQRVDSLCEANPMLGHRGCRLGNTYPEITEMQTRAILGAAIQLKKEGGDPHPEIMVPLTGILYEFEAQEKVIRSTAAALFAEEGVEVEFKVGTMIEIPRAALTANRIASRAEYFSFGTNDLTQMTFGYSRDDIASFLPVYLEKKILKVDPFQVLDQNGVGQLVEMAVEKGRSVRPELKCGICGE
;
A
#
# COMPACT_ATOMS: atom_id res chain seq x y z
N THR A 1 -4.12 -3.44 3.94
CA THR A 1 -4.14 -2.60 5.17
C THR A 1 -5.28 -1.57 5.17
N GLU A 2 -5.71 -1.09 4.02
CA GLU A 2 -6.77 -0.08 3.89
C GLU A 2 -8.10 -0.49 4.53
N HIS A 3 -8.49 -1.76 4.39
CA HIS A 3 -9.72 -2.28 5.01
C HIS A 3 -9.70 -2.22 6.54
N MET A 4 -8.52 -2.17 7.15
CA MET A 4 -8.39 -2.03 8.60
C MET A 4 -8.89 -0.67 9.11
N PHE A 5 -9.03 0.34 8.23
CA PHE A 5 -9.41 1.70 8.60
C PHE A 5 -10.91 2.01 8.48
N PHE A 6 -11.73 1.11 7.93
CA PHE A 6 -13.15 1.38 7.70
C PHE A 6 -14.08 1.19 8.91
N GLU A 7 -13.57 0.71 10.06
CA GLU A 7 -14.35 0.68 11.29
C GLU A 7 -14.59 2.09 11.84
N ALA A 8 -15.75 2.29 12.48
CA ALA A 8 -16.29 3.61 12.83
C ALA A 8 -15.31 4.55 13.58
N GLU A 9 -14.54 4.02 14.54
CA GLU A 9 -13.58 4.84 15.29
C GLU A 9 -12.29 5.11 14.49
N LYS A 10 -11.84 4.13 13.73
CA LYS A 10 -10.62 4.20 12.92
C LYS A 10 -10.79 5.16 11.75
N ILE A 11 -11.94 5.14 11.07
CA ILE A 11 -12.20 5.99 9.91
C ILE A 11 -12.19 7.47 10.25
N VAL A 12 -12.65 7.85 11.46
CA VAL A 12 -12.60 9.25 11.91
C VAL A 12 -11.15 9.73 12.02
N ALA A 13 -10.28 8.95 12.68
CA ALA A 13 -8.87 9.30 12.81
C ALA A 13 -8.14 9.30 11.45
N MET A 14 -8.49 8.39 10.53
CA MET A 14 -7.96 8.38 9.17
C MET A 14 -8.36 9.66 8.41
N ARG A 15 -9.61 10.06 8.51
CA ARG A 15 -10.12 11.31 7.92
C ARG A 15 -9.47 12.55 8.52
N GLU A 16 -9.27 12.59 9.84
CA GLU A 16 -8.52 13.67 10.50
C GLU A 16 -7.09 13.79 9.93
N MET A 17 -6.41 12.67 9.73
CA MET A 17 -5.08 12.65 9.12
C MET A 17 -5.10 13.25 7.71
N ILE A 18 -6.04 12.79 6.87
CA ILE A 18 -6.16 13.21 5.47
C ILE A 18 -6.49 14.70 5.34
N LEU A 19 -7.38 15.19 6.20
CA LEU A 19 -7.88 16.57 6.15
C LEU A 19 -6.94 17.56 6.85
N SER A 20 -5.89 17.09 7.55
CA SER A 20 -4.87 17.93 8.17
C SER A 20 -4.05 18.68 7.13
N GLN A 21 -3.74 19.95 7.42
CA GLN A 21 -2.97 20.80 6.51
C GLN A 21 -1.46 20.56 6.59
N ASP A 22 -0.96 20.20 7.76
CA ASP A 22 0.46 20.10 8.03
C ASP A 22 0.87 18.73 8.59
N ALA A 23 2.15 18.51 8.67
CA ALA A 23 2.72 17.25 9.18
C ALA A 23 2.40 17.02 10.67
N GLU A 24 2.30 18.08 11.47
CA GLU A 24 2.01 17.96 12.90
C GLU A 24 0.57 17.50 13.16
N GLY A 25 -0.38 18.03 12.41
CA GLY A 25 -1.78 17.58 12.43
C GLY A 25 -1.89 16.13 11.99
N ARG A 26 -1.21 15.74 10.90
CA ARG A 26 -1.17 14.34 10.44
C ARG A 26 -0.56 13.41 11.49
N LYS A 27 0.56 13.76 12.10
CA LYS A 27 1.18 12.95 13.16
C LYS A 27 0.27 12.74 14.36
N LYS A 28 -0.48 13.78 14.78
CA LYS A 28 -1.46 13.65 15.87
C LYS A 28 -2.57 12.67 15.55
N ALA A 29 -3.09 12.71 14.33
CA ALA A 29 -4.12 11.77 13.88
C ALA A 29 -3.56 10.35 13.72
N LEU A 30 -2.36 10.21 13.15
CA LEU A 30 -1.66 8.93 13.02
C LEU A 30 -1.34 8.29 14.38
N ALA A 31 -1.03 9.08 15.41
CA ALA A 31 -0.85 8.56 16.76
C ALA A 31 -2.12 7.92 17.35
N LYS A 32 -3.32 8.35 16.92
CA LYS A 32 -4.58 7.70 17.27
C LYS A 32 -4.78 6.37 16.53
N LEU A 33 -4.29 6.27 15.29
CA LEU A 33 -4.41 5.06 14.45
C LEU A 33 -3.41 3.96 14.84
N LEU A 34 -2.22 4.33 15.28
CA LEU A 34 -1.14 3.41 15.59
C LEU A 34 -1.56 2.24 16.49
N PRO A 35 -2.20 2.44 17.67
CA PRO A 35 -2.58 1.33 18.54
C PRO A 35 -3.61 0.39 17.91
N TYR A 36 -4.52 0.90 17.10
CA TYR A 36 -5.50 0.06 16.39
C TYR A 36 -4.81 -0.84 15.36
N GLN A 37 -3.96 -0.26 14.50
CA GLN A 37 -3.23 -1.04 13.51
C GLN A 37 -2.26 -2.05 14.16
N GLN A 38 -1.57 -1.66 15.21
CA GLN A 38 -0.69 -2.56 15.95
C GLN A 38 -1.45 -3.76 16.53
N LYS A 39 -2.64 -3.53 17.08
CA LYS A 39 -3.51 -4.59 17.58
C LYS A 39 -3.95 -5.54 16.47
N ASP A 40 -4.33 -4.99 15.31
CA ASP A 40 -4.75 -5.78 14.15
C ASP A 40 -3.59 -6.66 13.64
N PHE A 41 -2.39 -6.09 13.47
CA PHE A 41 -1.21 -6.85 13.06
C PHE A 41 -0.78 -7.89 14.09
N TYR A 42 -0.88 -7.58 15.39
CA TYR A 42 -0.62 -8.56 16.44
C TYR A 42 -1.53 -9.78 16.31
N GLY A 43 -2.83 -9.58 16.07
CA GLY A 43 -3.76 -10.67 15.83
C GLY A 43 -3.39 -11.54 14.63
N ILE A 44 -2.96 -10.91 13.54
CA ILE A 44 -2.52 -11.60 12.33
C ILE A 44 -1.22 -12.39 12.60
N PHE A 45 -0.19 -11.76 13.16
CA PHE A 45 1.08 -12.44 13.46
C PHE A 45 0.89 -13.60 14.42
N LYS A 46 0.02 -13.44 15.43
CA LYS A 46 -0.30 -14.52 16.37
C LYS A 46 -1.00 -15.70 15.70
N ALA A 47 -1.90 -15.44 14.76
CA ALA A 47 -2.57 -16.49 13.99
C ALA A 47 -1.62 -17.18 13.01
N MET A 48 -0.60 -16.48 12.52
CA MET A 48 0.38 -16.95 11.53
C MET A 48 1.74 -17.30 12.14
N ASP A 49 1.80 -17.53 13.43
CA ASP A 49 3.03 -17.78 14.18
C ASP A 49 3.95 -18.81 13.48
N GLY A 50 5.23 -18.45 13.29
CA GLY A 50 6.19 -19.22 12.52
C GLY A 50 6.06 -19.10 10.99
N CYS A 51 5.08 -18.35 10.47
CA CYS A 51 4.89 -18.14 9.03
C CYS A 51 5.18 -16.68 8.63
N PRO A 52 5.71 -16.46 7.40
CA PRO A 52 5.89 -15.10 6.88
C PRO A 52 4.52 -14.43 6.64
N VAL A 53 4.45 -13.15 7.04
CA VAL A 53 3.28 -12.31 6.80
C VAL A 53 3.70 -11.10 5.98
N ASN A 54 3.22 -11.04 4.75
CA ASN A 54 3.47 -9.93 3.85
C ASN A 54 2.43 -8.83 4.06
N VAL A 55 2.87 -7.65 4.46
CA VAL A 55 2.02 -6.49 4.73
C VAL A 55 2.27 -5.42 3.69
N ARG A 56 1.27 -5.16 2.84
CA ARG A 56 1.30 -4.02 1.92
C ARG A 56 1.00 -2.73 2.68
N LEU A 57 1.88 -1.74 2.51
CA LEU A 57 1.64 -0.38 3.02
C LEU A 57 0.41 0.25 2.34
N LEU A 58 -0.09 1.35 2.89
CA LEU A 58 -1.27 2.05 2.39
C LEU A 58 -1.12 2.37 0.89
N ASP A 59 -2.09 1.93 0.10
CA ASP A 59 -2.08 2.03 -1.36
C ASP A 59 -3.13 2.98 -1.93
N PRO A 60 -4.42 2.96 -1.52
CA PRO A 60 -5.45 3.75 -2.15
C PRO A 60 -5.23 5.27 -2.03
N PRO A 61 -5.73 6.05 -2.99
CA PRO A 61 -5.73 7.50 -2.88
C PRO A 61 -6.55 7.98 -1.68
N LEU A 62 -6.09 9.08 -1.05
CA LEU A 62 -6.70 9.56 0.19
C LEU A 62 -8.16 9.98 0.06
N HIS A 63 -8.59 10.41 -1.13
CA HIS A 63 -9.98 10.84 -1.34
C HIS A 63 -11.00 9.72 -1.15
N GLU A 64 -10.61 8.43 -1.26
CA GLU A 64 -11.51 7.30 -1.02
C GLU A 64 -11.98 7.17 0.44
N PHE A 65 -11.23 7.75 1.37
CA PHE A 65 -11.56 7.69 2.80
C PHE A 65 -12.41 8.87 3.28
N VAL A 66 -12.45 9.97 2.53
CA VAL A 66 -13.14 11.20 2.96
C VAL A 66 -14.63 11.16 2.63
N PRO A 67 -15.48 11.86 3.42
CA PRO A 67 -16.92 11.90 3.13
C PRO A 67 -17.21 12.78 1.93
N HIS A 68 -17.98 12.23 0.97
CA HIS A 68 -18.44 12.97 -0.21
C HIS A 68 -19.84 13.55 -0.03
N ASP A 69 -20.60 13.07 0.97
CA ASP A 69 -21.93 13.57 1.31
C ASP A 69 -21.87 14.70 2.34
N LEU A 70 -22.84 15.60 2.30
CA LEU A 70 -22.90 16.77 3.17
C LEU A 70 -22.94 16.41 4.65
N LYS A 71 -23.73 15.37 5.01
CA LYS A 71 -23.84 14.92 6.41
C LYS A 71 -22.50 14.45 6.98
N GLY A 72 -21.78 13.63 6.23
CA GLY A 72 -20.44 13.19 6.64
C GLY A 72 -19.44 14.34 6.76
N GLN A 73 -19.54 15.34 5.88
CA GLN A 73 -18.70 16.56 5.97
C GLN A 73 -19.03 17.39 7.21
N GLU A 74 -20.32 17.53 7.58
CA GLU A 74 -20.74 18.20 8.81
C GLU A 74 -20.28 17.47 10.07
N GLU A 75 -20.37 16.14 10.11
CA GLU A 75 -19.87 15.31 11.21
C GLU A 75 -18.35 15.46 11.38
N MET A 76 -17.59 15.46 10.27
CA MET A 76 -16.15 15.68 10.31
C MET A 76 -15.79 17.10 10.74
N ALA A 77 -16.49 18.12 10.27
CA ALA A 77 -16.28 19.50 10.68
C ALA A 77 -16.43 19.66 12.19
N LYS A 78 -17.47 19.03 12.75
CA LYS A 78 -17.72 19.01 14.20
C LYS A 78 -16.61 18.27 14.97
N ALA A 79 -16.18 17.10 14.47
CA ALA A 79 -15.13 16.29 15.09
C ALA A 79 -13.77 17.00 15.13
N MET A 80 -13.43 17.71 14.05
CA MET A 80 -12.16 18.45 13.92
C MET A 80 -12.22 19.89 14.49
N GLY A 81 -13.40 20.40 14.85
CA GLY A 81 -13.55 21.79 15.32
C GLY A 81 -13.31 22.83 14.22
N VAL A 82 -13.62 22.51 12.97
CA VAL A 82 -13.46 23.39 11.80
C VAL A 82 -14.79 23.65 11.11
N THR A 83 -14.81 24.51 10.09
CA THR A 83 -16.01 24.80 9.32
C THR A 83 -16.29 23.70 8.29
N VAL A 84 -17.57 23.50 7.92
CA VAL A 84 -17.96 22.57 6.84
C VAL A 84 -17.34 23.01 5.50
N GLU A 85 -17.26 24.30 5.27
CA GLU A 85 -16.63 24.86 4.07
C GLU A 85 -15.15 24.48 3.97
N TYR A 86 -14.42 24.49 5.09
CA TYR A 86 -13.05 23.99 5.14
C TYR A 86 -12.97 22.54 4.72
N ILE A 87 -13.83 21.66 5.26
CA ILE A 87 -13.86 20.23 4.91
C ILE A 87 -14.13 20.07 3.42
N ARG A 88 -15.14 20.77 2.87
CA ARG A 88 -15.49 20.71 1.45
C ARG A 88 -14.31 21.10 0.56
N GLN A 89 -13.66 22.23 0.83
CA GLN A 89 -12.50 22.68 0.05
C GLN A 89 -11.35 21.65 0.09
N ARG A 90 -11.13 21.01 1.25
CA ARG A 90 -10.11 19.97 1.37
C ARG A 90 -10.47 18.72 0.58
N VAL A 91 -11.71 18.26 0.66
CA VAL A 91 -12.21 17.11 -0.14
C VAL A 91 -12.07 17.41 -1.64
N ASP A 92 -12.51 18.59 -2.08
CA ASP A 92 -12.40 19.01 -3.48
C ASP A 92 -10.94 19.07 -3.95
N SER A 93 -10.01 19.51 -3.09
CA SER A 93 -8.58 19.57 -3.40
C SER A 93 -7.91 18.20 -3.54
N LEU A 94 -8.52 17.14 -2.99
CA LEU A 94 -8.03 15.76 -3.08
C LEU A 94 -8.62 15.00 -4.27
N CYS A 95 -9.63 15.60 -4.94
CA CYS A 95 -10.24 14.98 -6.10
C CYS A 95 -9.28 14.99 -7.30
N GLU A 96 -8.93 13.82 -7.78
CA GLU A 96 -8.04 13.64 -8.92
C GLU A 96 -8.83 13.21 -10.17
N ALA A 97 -8.40 13.67 -11.35
CA ALA A 97 -9.03 13.30 -12.61
C ALA A 97 -8.85 11.80 -12.92
N ASN A 98 -7.72 11.23 -12.52
CA ASN A 98 -7.44 9.80 -12.61
C ASN A 98 -6.75 9.29 -11.33
N PRO A 99 -7.52 8.92 -10.31
CA PRO A 99 -6.98 8.50 -9.02
C PRO A 99 -6.06 7.28 -9.08
N MET A 100 -6.33 6.35 -10.02
CA MET A 100 -5.54 5.14 -10.18
C MET A 100 -4.09 5.41 -10.60
N LEU A 101 -3.86 6.50 -11.32
CA LEU A 101 -2.54 6.97 -11.76
C LEU A 101 -2.03 8.17 -10.93
N GLY A 102 -2.74 8.55 -9.88
CA GLY A 102 -2.53 9.75 -9.10
C GLY A 102 -1.67 9.56 -7.84
N HIS A 103 -2.04 10.30 -6.81
CA HIS A 103 -1.32 10.39 -5.54
C HIS A 103 -1.72 9.26 -4.60
N ARG A 104 -1.16 8.07 -4.83
CA ARG A 104 -1.39 6.86 -4.05
C ARG A 104 -0.11 6.04 -3.88
N GLY A 105 -0.16 4.98 -3.08
CA GLY A 105 0.93 4.02 -2.90
C GLY A 105 2.22 4.65 -2.42
N CYS A 106 3.35 4.27 -3.01
CA CYS A 106 4.65 4.82 -2.65
C CYS A 106 4.77 6.33 -2.91
N ARG A 107 3.99 6.89 -3.84
CA ARG A 107 3.97 8.34 -4.10
C ARG A 107 3.43 9.08 -2.88
N LEU A 108 2.36 8.56 -2.29
CA LEU A 108 1.79 9.07 -1.04
C LEU A 108 2.79 8.95 0.11
N GLY A 109 3.40 7.78 0.30
CA GLY A 109 4.39 7.56 1.34
C GLY A 109 5.66 8.43 1.18
N ASN A 110 6.04 8.77 -0.05
CA ASN A 110 7.17 9.66 -0.32
C ASN A 110 6.85 11.14 -0.03
N THR A 111 5.61 11.56 -0.21
CA THR A 111 5.18 12.94 0.09
C THR A 111 4.76 13.14 1.55
N TYR A 112 4.25 12.09 2.19
CA TYR A 112 3.84 12.08 3.60
C TYR A 112 4.50 10.90 4.35
N PRO A 113 5.83 10.96 4.58
CA PRO A 113 6.60 9.84 5.14
C PRO A 113 6.14 9.41 6.54
N GLU A 114 5.47 10.30 7.28
CA GLU A 114 4.87 10.00 8.57
C GLU A 114 3.82 8.89 8.53
N ILE A 115 3.17 8.66 7.38
CA ILE A 115 2.24 7.54 7.18
C ILE A 115 3.02 6.22 7.17
N THR A 116 4.11 6.15 6.42
CA THR A 116 4.99 4.99 6.35
C THR A 116 5.65 4.72 7.71
N GLU A 117 6.06 5.77 8.42
CA GLU A 117 6.61 5.67 9.77
C GLU A 117 5.59 5.02 10.72
N MET A 118 4.35 5.52 10.75
CA MET A 118 3.30 4.98 11.60
C MET A 118 3.01 3.51 11.30
N GLN A 119 2.86 3.15 10.01
CA GLN A 119 2.60 1.76 9.63
C GLN A 119 3.76 0.84 9.98
N THR A 120 4.99 1.28 9.78
CA THR A 120 6.19 0.51 10.18
C THR A 120 6.22 0.29 11.68
N ARG A 121 5.92 1.31 12.50
CA ARG A 121 5.81 1.17 13.96
C ARG A 121 4.70 0.20 14.36
N ALA A 122 3.55 0.23 13.69
CA ALA A 122 2.44 -0.68 13.97
C ALA A 122 2.81 -2.14 13.65
N ILE A 123 3.41 -2.39 12.49
CA ILE A 123 3.82 -3.73 12.05
C ILE A 123 4.90 -4.30 12.98
N LEU A 124 5.99 -3.57 13.14
CA LEU A 124 7.12 -4.07 13.92
C LEU A 124 6.84 -4.05 15.42
N GLY A 125 6.05 -3.10 15.93
CA GLY A 125 5.61 -3.10 17.32
C GLY A 125 4.75 -4.32 17.67
N ALA A 126 3.87 -4.72 16.76
CA ALA A 126 3.10 -5.96 16.90
C ALA A 126 4.00 -7.22 16.90
N ALA A 127 4.97 -7.26 16.00
CA ALA A 127 5.93 -8.36 15.92
C ALA A 127 6.83 -8.44 17.18
N ILE A 128 7.30 -7.29 17.69
CA ILE A 128 8.07 -7.22 18.94
C ILE A 128 7.24 -7.73 20.12
N GLN A 129 5.97 -7.31 20.21
CA GLN A 129 5.08 -7.77 21.25
C GLN A 129 4.95 -9.30 21.24
N LEU A 130 4.67 -9.88 20.08
CA LEU A 130 4.55 -11.34 19.96
C LEU A 130 5.87 -12.05 20.29
N LYS A 131 7.01 -11.51 19.86
CA LYS A 131 8.34 -12.06 20.17
C LYS A 131 8.63 -12.04 21.67
N LYS A 132 8.26 -10.96 22.37
CA LYS A 132 8.38 -10.87 23.84
C LYS A 132 7.52 -11.92 24.57
N GLU A 133 6.42 -12.35 23.97
CA GLU A 133 5.54 -13.41 24.46
C GLU A 133 6.02 -14.83 24.09
N GLY A 134 7.14 -14.96 23.38
CA GLY A 134 7.75 -16.23 22.97
C GLY A 134 7.30 -16.75 21.61
N GLY A 135 6.57 -15.95 20.83
CA GLY A 135 6.19 -16.28 19.45
C GLY A 135 7.33 -16.01 18.44
N ASP A 136 7.11 -16.43 17.20
CA ASP A 136 8.09 -16.37 16.09
C ASP A 136 7.51 -15.58 14.88
N PRO A 137 7.39 -14.25 14.96
CA PRO A 137 6.85 -13.43 13.87
C PRO A 137 7.86 -13.22 12.76
N HIS A 138 7.40 -13.35 11.50
CA HIS A 138 8.19 -13.09 10.29
C HIS A 138 7.54 -12.00 9.42
N PRO A 139 7.65 -10.72 9.78
CA PRO A 139 7.05 -9.63 9.02
C PRO A 139 7.80 -9.36 7.71
N GLU A 140 7.05 -9.15 6.65
CA GLU A 140 7.53 -8.68 5.35
C GLU A 140 6.77 -7.41 5.00
N ILE A 141 7.47 -6.28 4.82
CA ILE A 141 6.87 -4.97 4.51
C ILE A 141 6.98 -4.72 3.01
N MET A 142 5.84 -4.51 2.37
CA MET A 142 5.73 -4.33 0.93
C MET A 142 5.36 -2.90 0.55
N VAL A 143 6.22 -2.28 -0.25
CA VAL A 143 5.97 -0.95 -0.82
C VAL A 143 5.14 -1.10 -2.10
N PRO A 144 3.92 -0.54 -2.17
CA PRO A 144 3.07 -0.63 -3.36
C PRO A 144 3.46 0.40 -4.41
N LEU A 145 3.08 0.17 -5.65
CA LEU A 145 3.09 1.12 -6.76
C LEU A 145 4.47 1.69 -7.13
N THR A 146 5.54 0.95 -6.85
CA THR A 146 6.90 1.38 -7.20
C THR A 146 7.12 1.38 -8.71
N GLY A 147 7.48 2.51 -9.28
CA GLY A 147 7.81 2.67 -10.71
C GLY A 147 9.30 2.83 -10.98
N ILE A 148 10.07 3.35 -10.00
CA ILE A 148 11.51 3.57 -10.10
C ILE A 148 12.23 3.20 -8.81
N LEU A 149 13.52 2.87 -8.94
CA LEU A 149 14.36 2.50 -7.79
C LEU A 149 14.34 3.57 -6.69
N TYR A 150 14.44 4.84 -7.03
CA TYR A 150 14.52 5.93 -6.04
C TYR A 150 13.25 6.12 -5.21
N GLU A 151 12.07 5.78 -5.75
CA GLU A 151 10.82 5.74 -4.97
C GLU A 151 10.90 4.66 -3.88
N PHE A 152 11.42 3.48 -4.25
CA PHE A 152 11.60 2.39 -3.31
C PHE A 152 12.66 2.72 -2.24
N GLU A 153 13.82 3.24 -2.65
CA GLU A 153 14.91 3.62 -1.71
C GLU A 153 14.46 4.66 -0.69
N ALA A 154 13.65 5.64 -1.11
CA ALA A 154 13.10 6.65 -0.20
C ALA A 154 12.20 6.01 0.86
N GLN A 155 11.32 5.09 0.47
CA GLN A 155 10.45 4.35 1.39
C GLN A 155 11.25 3.38 2.27
N GLU A 156 12.16 2.62 1.70
CA GLU A 156 13.04 1.71 2.45
C GLU A 156 13.81 2.47 3.55
N LYS A 157 14.31 3.66 3.23
CA LYS A 157 15.02 4.50 4.21
C LYS A 157 14.13 4.86 5.40
N VAL A 158 12.89 5.26 5.17
CA VAL A 158 11.92 5.56 6.24
C VAL A 158 11.66 4.30 7.08
N ILE A 159 11.38 3.17 6.42
CA ILE A 159 11.11 1.89 7.09
C ILE A 159 12.30 1.47 7.96
N ARG A 160 13.52 1.45 7.41
CA ARG A 160 14.71 1.01 8.14
C ARG A 160 15.08 1.94 9.29
N SER A 161 14.97 3.27 9.10
CA SER A 161 15.24 4.23 10.18
C SER A 161 14.22 4.14 11.31
N THR A 162 12.94 3.95 10.96
CA THR A 162 11.87 3.74 11.95
C THR A 162 12.07 2.45 12.72
N ALA A 163 12.42 1.36 12.03
CA ALA A 163 12.73 0.08 12.66
C ALA A 163 13.88 0.19 13.67
N ALA A 164 14.99 0.84 13.27
CA ALA A 164 16.14 1.03 14.15
C ALA A 164 15.80 1.84 15.40
N ALA A 165 14.99 2.91 15.26
CA ALA A 165 14.54 3.69 16.39
C ALA A 165 13.64 2.85 17.33
N LEU A 166 12.66 2.12 16.77
CA LEU A 166 11.75 1.29 17.55
C LEU A 166 12.48 0.16 18.27
N PHE A 167 13.46 -0.50 17.64
CA PHE A 167 14.24 -1.56 18.26
C PHE A 167 15.10 -1.04 19.42
N ALA A 168 15.65 0.19 19.29
CA ALA A 168 16.37 0.84 20.38
C ALA A 168 15.44 1.22 21.55
N GLU A 169 14.22 1.69 21.26
CA GLU A 169 13.19 2.01 22.27
C GLU A 169 12.73 0.77 23.02
N GLU A 170 12.51 -0.35 22.32
CA GLU A 170 11.92 -1.57 22.88
C GLU A 170 12.96 -2.58 23.42
N GLY A 171 14.23 -2.41 23.09
CA GLY A 171 15.34 -3.30 23.48
C GLY A 171 15.24 -4.71 22.86
N VAL A 172 14.44 -4.87 21.79
CA VAL A 172 14.21 -6.14 21.09
C VAL A 172 14.24 -5.89 19.59
N GLU A 173 15.01 -6.70 18.87
CA GLU A 173 15.03 -6.68 17.40
C GLU A 173 14.21 -7.83 16.82
N VAL A 174 13.54 -7.59 15.71
CA VAL A 174 12.84 -8.59 14.90
C VAL A 174 13.40 -8.57 13.50
N GLU A 175 13.72 -9.76 12.98
CA GLU A 175 14.08 -9.87 11.56
C GLU A 175 12.87 -9.59 10.70
N PHE A 176 13.06 -8.75 9.68
CA PHE A 176 12.01 -8.41 8.72
C PHE A 176 12.60 -8.14 7.34
N LYS A 177 11.78 -8.27 6.32
CA LYS A 177 12.15 -7.96 4.94
C LYS A 177 11.41 -6.75 4.42
N VAL A 178 12.07 -6.02 3.52
CA VAL A 178 11.44 -4.94 2.76
C VAL A 178 11.47 -5.29 1.28
N GLY A 179 10.29 -5.42 0.70
CA GLY A 179 10.13 -5.71 -0.72
C GLY A 179 9.16 -4.73 -1.39
N THR A 180 8.87 -4.99 -2.63
CA THR A 180 7.96 -4.14 -3.40
C THR A 180 7.00 -4.92 -4.27
N MET A 181 5.87 -4.29 -4.57
CA MET A 181 4.97 -4.77 -5.60
C MET A 181 5.49 -4.36 -6.98
N ILE A 182 5.56 -5.33 -7.88
CA ILE A 182 5.80 -5.09 -9.32
C ILE A 182 4.42 -5.10 -9.99
N GLU A 183 3.91 -3.92 -10.24
CA GLU A 183 2.56 -3.71 -10.78
C GLU A 183 2.52 -2.57 -11.79
N ILE A 184 3.65 -1.91 -12.00
CA ILE A 184 3.83 -0.89 -13.03
C ILE A 184 4.72 -1.48 -14.14
N PRO A 185 4.32 -1.43 -15.42
CA PRO A 185 5.11 -1.98 -16.52
C PRO A 185 6.57 -1.49 -16.53
N ARG A 186 6.80 -0.22 -16.19
CA ARG A 186 8.15 0.33 -16.06
C ARG A 186 8.98 -0.38 -14.99
N ALA A 187 8.36 -0.75 -13.85
CA ALA A 187 9.05 -1.49 -12.81
C ALA A 187 9.49 -2.87 -13.30
N ALA A 188 8.60 -3.58 -14.03
CA ALA A 188 8.94 -4.86 -14.65
C ALA A 188 10.12 -4.74 -15.62
N LEU A 189 10.11 -3.73 -16.48
CA LEU A 189 11.19 -3.45 -17.44
C LEU A 189 12.54 -3.13 -16.77
N THR A 190 12.53 -2.58 -15.57
CA THR A 190 13.74 -2.16 -14.81
C THR A 190 13.92 -2.93 -13.50
N ALA A 191 13.36 -4.14 -13.42
CA ALA A 191 13.32 -4.95 -12.21
C ALA A 191 14.71 -5.29 -11.65
N ASN A 192 15.73 -5.44 -12.51
CA ASN A 192 17.12 -5.62 -12.07
C ASN A 192 17.62 -4.45 -11.21
N ARG A 193 17.23 -3.22 -11.51
CA ARG A 193 17.60 -2.06 -10.70
C ARG A 193 16.91 -2.09 -9.34
N ILE A 194 15.61 -2.41 -9.30
CA ILE A 194 14.85 -2.47 -8.07
C ILE A 194 15.33 -3.63 -7.18
N ALA A 195 15.65 -4.79 -7.76
CA ALA A 195 16.17 -5.96 -7.06
C ALA A 195 17.53 -5.74 -6.39
N SER A 196 18.29 -4.68 -6.76
CA SER A 196 19.51 -4.33 -6.06
C SER A 196 19.27 -3.93 -4.60
N ARG A 197 18.05 -3.50 -4.28
CA ARG A 197 17.60 -3.06 -2.95
C ARG A 197 16.48 -3.92 -2.38
N ALA A 198 15.44 -4.18 -3.16
CA ALA A 198 14.29 -4.96 -2.71
C ALA A 198 14.68 -6.41 -2.41
N GLU A 199 14.21 -6.94 -1.28
CA GLU A 199 14.52 -8.28 -0.81
C GLU A 199 13.58 -9.35 -1.38
N TYR A 200 12.41 -8.93 -1.89
CA TYR A 200 11.46 -9.77 -2.60
C TYR A 200 10.56 -8.94 -3.52
N PHE A 201 9.93 -9.61 -4.47
CA PHE A 201 8.89 -9.03 -5.33
C PHE A 201 7.55 -9.71 -5.10
N SER A 202 6.47 -8.93 -5.18
CA SER A 202 5.10 -9.41 -5.32
C SER A 202 4.50 -8.81 -6.57
N PHE A 203 3.91 -9.62 -7.45
CA PHE A 203 3.29 -9.12 -8.68
C PHE A 203 1.83 -8.76 -8.41
N GLY A 204 1.48 -7.47 -8.52
CA GLY A 204 0.11 -6.97 -8.44
C GLY A 204 -0.56 -7.04 -9.80
N THR A 205 -1.21 -8.17 -10.11
CA THR A 205 -1.72 -8.43 -11.47
C THR A 205 -2.85 -7.49 -11.87
N ASN A 206 -3.63 -6.97 -10.94
CA ASN A 206 -4.71 -6.04 -11.24
C ASN A 206 -4.18 -4.74 -11.86
N ASP A 207 -3.28 -4.05 -11.14
CA ASP A 207 -2.68 -2.80 -11.63
C ASP A 207 -1.78 -3.05 -12.84
N LEU A 208 -1.03 -4.15 -12.86
CA LEU A 208 -0.18 -4.49 -14.00
C LEU A 208 -1.02 -4.73 -15.26
N THR A 209 -2.14 -5.43 -15.16
CA THR A 209 -3.09 -5.64 -16.25
C THR A 209 -3.70 -4.32 -16.72
N GLN A 210 -4.19 -3.51 -15.77
CA GLN A 210 -4.77 -2.20 -16.05
C GLN A 210 -3.83 -1.31 -16.86
N MET A 211 -2.58 -1.22 -16.45
CA MET A 211 -1.60 -0.35 -17.09
C MET A 211 -1.06 -0.92 -18.39
N THR A 212 -1.01 -2.25 -18.53
CA THR A 212 -0.53 -2.91 -19.75
C THR A 212 -1.57 -2.82 -20.87
N PHE A 213 -2.84 -3.05 -20.56
CA PHE A 213 -3.95 -2.89 -21.53
C PHE A 213 -4.35 -1.42 -21.74
N GLY A 214 -4.07 -0.54 -20.78
CA GLY A 214 -4.63 0.81 -20.75
C GLY A 214 -6.14 0.80 -20.46
N TYR A 215 -6.64 -0.20 -19.74
CA TYR A 215 -8.05 -0.32 -19.34
C TYR A 215 -8.21 0.07 -17.88
N SER A 216 -9.21 0.88 -17.58
CA SER A 216 -9.63 1.11 -16.20
C SER A 216 -10.46 -0.09 -15.72
N ARG A 217 -10.05 -0.71 -14.62
CA ARG A 217 -10.80 -1.81 -13.99
C ARG A 217 -12.20 -1.38 -13.59
N ASP A 218 -12.36 -0.14 -13.17
CA ASP A 218 -13.62 0.41 -12.69
C ASP A 218 -14.57 0.79 -13.84
N ASP A 219 -14.02 1.17 -15.01
CA ASP A 219 -14.77 1.68 -16.15
C ASP A 219 -14.93 0.67 -17.29
N ILE A 220 -14.23 -0.46 -17.25
CA ILE A 220 -14.19 -1.46 -18.33
C ILE A 220 -15.58 -2.02 -18.66
N ALA A 221 -16.52 -2.02 -17.69
CA ALA A 221 -17.88 -2.49 -17.89
C ALA A 221 -18.63 -1.76 -19.01
N SER A 222 -18.18 -0.57 -19.40
CA SER A 222 -18.77 0.21 -20.48
C SER A 222 -18.56 -0.41 -21.88
N PHE A 223 -17.50 -1.20 -22.09
CA PHE A 223 -17.15 -1.78 -23.41
C PHE A 223 -16.85 -3.29 -23.36
N LEU A 224 -16.41 -3.84 -22.23
CA LEU A 224 -16.00 -5.24 -22.09
C LEU A 224 -17.06 -6.24 -22.58
N PRO A 225 -18.37 -6.09 -22.23
CA PRO A 225 -19.39 -7.03 -22.71
C PRO A 225 -19.43 -7.14 -24.23
N VAL A 226 -19.30 -6.01 -24.93
CA VAL A 226 -19.28 -5.95 -26.39
C VAL A 226 -18.01 -6.59 -26.95
N TYR A 227 -16.87 -6.43 -26.30
CA TYR A 227 -15.60 -7.02 -26.72
C TYR A 227 -15.64 -8.56 -26.59
N LEU A 228 -16.27 -9.07 -25.54
CA LEU A 228 -16.45 -10.52 -25.34
C LEU A 228 -17.44 -11.10 -26.36
N GLU A 229 -18.58 -10.44 -26.57
CA GLU A 229 -19.60 -10.84 -27.56
C GLU A 229 -19.00 -10.91 -28.98
N LYS A 230 -18.25 -9.88 -29.37
CA LYS A 230 -17.58 -9.79 -30.67
C LYS A 230 -16.29 -10.63 -30.76
N LYS A 231 -15.92 -11.33 -29.68
CA LYS A 231 -14.68 -12.14 -29.61
C LYS A 231 -13.40 -11.34 -29.90
N ILE A 232 -13.41 -10.03 -29.63
CA ILE A 232 -12.21 -9.17 -29.65
C ILE A 232 -11.31 -9.57 -28.49
N LEU A 233 -11.89 -9.77 -27.30
CA LEU A 233 -11.27 -10.45 -26.17
C LEU A 233 -11.91 -11.84 -26.01
N LYS A 234 -11.08 -12.84 -25.69
CA LYS A 234 -11.56 -14.21 -25.43
C LYS A 234 -12.12 -14.35 -24.02
N VAL A 235 -11.52 -13.65 -23.09
CA VAL A 235 -11.84 -13.65 -21.66
C VAL A 235 -11.62 -12.27 -21.08
N ASP A 236 -12.21 -12.00 -19.93
CA ASP A 236 -11.94 -10.79 -19.17
C ASP A 236 -10.50 -10.82 -18.61
N PRO A 237 -9.65 -9.84 -18.98
CA PRO A 237 -8.25 -9.83 -18.54
C PRO A 237 -8.08 -9.55 -17.04
N PHE A 238 -9.14 -9.13 -16.35
CA PHE A 238 -9.15 -8.96 -14.89
C PHE A 238 -9.64 -10.21 -14.14
N GLN A 239 -10.13 -11.23 -14.85
CA GLN A 239 -10.50 -12.53 -14.27
C GLN A 239 -9.50 -13.64 -14.62
N VAL A 240 -8.81 -13.49 -15.76
CA VAL A 240 -7.83 -14.48 -16.22
C VAL A 240 -6.59 -13.71 -16.70
N LEU A 241 -5.46 -14.02 -16.08
CA LEU A 241 -4.19 -13.37 -16.41
C LEU A 241 -3.88 -13.47 -17.91
N ASP A 242 -3.65 -12.34 -18.55
CA ASP A 242 -3.14 -12.28 -19.92
C ASP A 242 -1.68 -12.73 -19.98
N GLN A 243 -1.48 -13.97 -20.40
CA GLN A 243 -0.15 -14.57 -20.52
C GLN A 243 0.68 -13.94 -21.67
N ASN A 244 0.02 -13.40 -22.69
CA ASN A 244 0.72 -12.89 -23.89
C ASN A 244 1.32 -11.50 -23.70
N GLY A 245 0.75 -10.66 -22.84
CA GLY A 245 1.25 -9.32 -22.56
C GLY A 245 1.72 -9.21 -21.09
N VAL A 246 0.79 -9.29 -20.16
CA VAL A 246 1.08 -9.16 -18.72
C VAL A 246 2.03 -10.26 -18.23
N GLY A 247 1.80 -11.50 -18.68
CA GLY A 247 2.66 -12.64 -18.36
C GLY A 247 4.12 -12.46 -18.78
N GLN A 248 4.35 -11.87 -19.96
CA GLN A 248 5.71 -11.56 -20.41
C GLN A 248 6.40 -10.52 -19.50
N LEU A 249 5.66 -9.53 -19.01
CA LEU A 249 6.22 -8.56 -18.04
C LEU A 249 6.58 -9.21 -16.71
N VAL A 250 5.76 -10.17 -16.24
CA VAL A 250 6.05 -10.94 -15.02
C VAL A 250 7.32 -11.78 -15.21
N GLU A 251 7.41 -12.55 -16.31
CA GLU A 251 8.58 -13.37 -16.65
C GLU A 251 9.86 -12.53 -16.74
N MET A 252 9.80 -11.44 -17.49
CA MET A 252 10.92 -10.50 -17.64
C MET A 252 11.37 -9.93 -16.28
N ALA A 253 10.42 -9.58 -15.42
CA ALA A 253 10.75 -9.02 -14.11
C ALA A 253 11.40 -10.07 -13.19
N VAL A 254 10.96 -11.33 -13.24
CA VAL A 254 11.59 -12.44 -12.49
C VAL A 254 13.02 -12.67 -12.99
N GLU A 255 13.22 -12.78 -14.31
CA GLU A 255 14.54 -13.00 -14.88
C GLU A 255 15.51 -11.86 -14.55
N LYS A 256 15.09 -10.62 -14.76
CA LYS A 256 15.88 -9.43 -14.45
C LYS A 256 16.16 -9.30 -12.95
N GLY A 257 15.18 -9.57 -12.10
CA GLY A 257 15.35 -9.53 -10.65
C GLY A 257 16.37 -10.57 -10.19
N ARG A 258 16.23 -11.81 -10.64
CA ARG A 258 17.14 -12.92 -10.30
C ARG A 258 18.52 -12.80 -10.93
N SER A 259 18.69 -12.05 -12.00
CA SER A 259 20.04 -11.76 -12.56
C SER A 259 20.90 -10.94 -11.59
N VAL A 260 20.30 -10.20 -10.68
CA VAL A 260 20.99 -9.38 -9.66
C VAL A 260 20.93 -10.06 -8.29
N ARG A 261 19.81 -10.67 -7.95
CA ARG A 261 19.58 -11.39 -6.69
C ARG A 261 19.06 -12.80 -7.01
N PRO A 262 19.94 -13.80 -7.16
CA PRO A 262 19.55 -15.15 -7.59
C PRO A 262 18.45 -15.79 -6.73
N GLU A 263 18.49 -15.56 -5.41
CA GLU A 263 17.53 -16.07 -4.42
C GLU A 263 16.31 -15.15 -4.21
N LEU A 264 16.07 -14.22 -5.16
CA LEU A 264 14.94 -13.31 -5.05
C LEU A 264 13.62 -14.08 -4.97
N LYS A 265 12.94 -13.95 -3.84
CA LYS A 265 11.58 -14.49 -3.68
C LYS A 265 10.61 -13.66 -4.50
N CYS A 266 9.75 -14.35 -5.24
CA CYS A 266 8.69 -13.75 -6.04
C CYS A 266 7.36 -14.37 -5.65
N GLY A 267 6.40 -13.54 -5.32
CA GLY A 267 5.01 -13.91 -5.09
C GLY A 267 4.11 -13.26 -6.13
N ILE A 268 2.87 -13.70 -6.21
CA ILE A 268 1.85 -13.12 -7.07
C ILE A 268 0.59 -12.87 -6.23
N CYS A 269 -0.06 -11.77 -6.46
CA CYS A 269 -1.36 -11.42 -5.87
C CYS A 269 -2.25 -10.76 -6.92
N GLY A 270 -3.55 -10.83 -6.72
CA GLY A 270 -4.55 -10.41 -7.68
C GLY A 270 -5.21 -11.62 -8.36
N GLU A 271 -5.81 -11.38 -9.50
CA GLU A 271 -6.57 -12.39 -10.28
C GLU A 271 -5.73 -13.04 -11.37
#